data_42bfea528201dc1c143f155d60b0c595
#
_entry.id   42bfea528201dc1c143f155d60b0c595
#
_cell.length_a   1.000
_cell.length_b   1.000
_cell.length_c   1.000
_cell.angle_alpha   90.00
_cell.angle_beta   90.00
_cell.angle_gamma   90.00
#
_symmetry.space_group_name_H-M   'P 1'
#
loop_
_entity.id
_entity.type
_entity.pdbx_description
1 polymer ?
#
loop_
_entity_poly.entity_id
_entity_poly.type
_entity_poly.pdbx_seq_one_letter_code
_entity_poly.pdbx_strand_id
1 'polypeptide(L)'
;MCSSDLKKYEGQGLTLPRRQTLASAGYDIEAARDITIPSIWSLNFVRIFRLIRNGHNLIESDFLQAEEVLKPILVPTGIKAYMPEDEVLILANRSSNTFKRNLSLPNGIGVIDSDYYNNPNNEGEIFVQVLNYGVRPLKIKKGERIAQGIFIKYLKTDDDQPIESQRLSGFGSTGKKGGK
;
A
#
# COMPACT_ATOMS: atom_id res chain seq x y z
N MET A 1 13.24 7.08 -11.11
CA MET A 1 14.19 6.68 -10.05
C MET A 1 13.59 6.96 -8.69
N CYS A 2 13.83 6.14 -7.69
CA CYS A 2 13.33 6.39 -6.32
C CYS A 2 14.27 7.35 -5.59
N SER A 3 13.72 8.24 -4.76
CA SER A 3 14.45 9.10 -3.85
C SER A 3 13.87 9.01 -2.44
N SER A 4 14.68 9.37 -1.43
CA SER A 4 14.30 9.40 0.00
C SER A 4 14.31 10.83 0.56
N ASP A 5 14.15 11.82 -0.32
CA ASP A 5 14.21 13.24 0.02
C ASP A 5 12.85 13.83 0.46
N LEU A 6 12.00 12.99 1.03
CA LEU A 6 10.79 13.44 1.70
C LEU A 6 11.15 14.18 3.00
N LYS A 7 10.66 15.41 3.17
CA LYS A 7 10.98 16.29 4.32
C LYS A 7 10.83 15.61 5.68
N LYS A 8 9.77 14.82 5.86
CA LYS A 8 9.49 14.13 7.12
C LYS A 8 10.48 13.02 7.49
N TYR A 9 11.32 12.59 6.54
CA TYR A 9 12.33 11.53 6.75
C TYR A 9 13.76 12.06 6.62
N GLU A 10 13.94 13.36 6.52
CA GLU A 10 15.26 13.99 6.45
C GLU A 10 16.11 13.56 7.65
N GLY A 11 17.35 13.16 7.41
CA GLY A 11 18.28 12.69 8.43
C GLY A 11 17.98 11.32 9.04
N GLN A 12 16.93 10.64 8.64
CA GLN A 12 16.55 9.33 9.23
C GLN A 12 17.29 8.12 8.63
N GLY A 13 18.16 8.32 7.63
CA GLY A 13 19.00 7.25 7.08
C GLY A 13 18.18 6.13 6.44
N LEU A 14 17.17 6.45 5.62
CA LEU A 14 16.42 5.46 4.87
C LEU A 14 17.26 4.86 3.76
N THR A 15 17.08 3.57 3.51
CA THR A 15 17.74 2.86 2.43
C THR A 15 16.94 2.98 1.13
N LEU A 16 17.59 3.40 0.05
CA LEU A 16 16.94 3.35 -1.27
C LEU A 16 16.74 1.91 -1.74
N PRO A 17 15.63 1.62 -2.44
CA PRO A 17 15.35 0.30 -2.97
C PRO A 17 16.48 -0.27 -3.81
N ARG A 18 16.77 -1.55 -3.62
CA ARG A 18 17.85 -2.25 -4.34
C ARG A 18 17.38 -3.58 -4.89
N ARG A 19 17.91 -3.95 -6.05
CA ARG A 19 17.81 -5.31 -6.58
C ARG A 19 18.78 -6.21 -5.81
N GLN A 20 18.33 -7.39 -5.42
CA GLN A 20 19.16 -8.29 -4.61
C GLN A 20 20.07 -9.20 -5.45
N THR A 21 19.78 -9.36 -6.74
CA THR A 21 20.58 -10.14 -7.67
C THR A 21 20.75 -9.41 -9.00
N LEU A 22 21.74 -9.79 -9.80
CA LEU A 22 22.02 -9.17 -11.11
C LEU A 22 20.84 -9.26 -12.07
N ALA A 23 20.07 -10.34 -12.02
CA ALA A 23 18.95 -10.61 -12.93
C ALA A 23 17.57 -10.37 -12.31
N SER A 24 17.47 -9.90 -11.05
CA SER A 24 16.17 -9.57 -10.47
C SER A 24 15.60 -8.32 -11.12
N ALA A 25 14.29 -8.34 -11.48
CA ALA A 25 13.57 -7.16 -11.96
C ALA A 25 13.11 -6.26 -10.81
N GLY A 26 12.79 -6.86 -9.66
CA GLY A 26 12.21 -6.16 -8.51
C GLY A 26 13.26 -5.48 -7.63
N TYR A 27 12.95 -4.25 -7.24
CA TYR A 27 13.65 -3.50 -6.21
C TYR A 27 12.97 -3.74 -4.87
N ASP A 28 13.69 -4.28 -3.88
CA ASP A 28 13.12 -4.46 -2.53
C ASP A 28 12.81 -3.10 -1.89
N ILE A 29 11.61 -2.97 -1.35
CA ILE A 29 11.10 -1.79 -0.68
C ILE A 29 10.97 -2.09 0.81
N GLU A 30 11.50 -1.20 1.64
CA GLU A 30 11.58 -1.35 3.08
C GLU A 30 10.56 -0.47 3.81
N ALA A 31 10.19 -0.86 5.04
CA ALA A 31 9.38 -0.04 5.91
C ALA A 31 10.21 1.13 6.49
N ALA A 32 9.67 2.35 6.44
CA ALA A 32 10.35 3.55 6.94
C ALA A 32 10.41 3.63 8.47
N ARG A 33 9.55 2.89 9.16
CA ARG A 33 9.46 2.89 10.64
C ARG A 33 8.92 1.56 11.15
N ASP A 34 9.07 1.36 12.45
CA ASP A 34 8.41 0.25 13.15
C ASP A 34 6.90 0.41 13.06
N ILE A 35 6.20 -0.68 12.75
CA ILE A 35 4.74 -0.71 12.67
C ILE A 35 4.23 -2.10 13.09
N THR A 36 3.09 -2.14 13.75
CA THR A 36 2.41 -3.39 14.08
C THR A 36 1.17 -3.55 13.20
N ILE A 37 1.11 -4.63 12.45
CA ILE A 37 -0.04 -4.97 11.62
C ILE A 37 -0.95 -5.90 12.44
N PRO A 38 -2.15 -5.46 12.83
CA PRO A 38 -3.08 -6.29 13.59
C PRO A 38 -3.49 -7.51 12.77
N SER A 39 -3.89 -8.57 13.45
CA SER A 39 -4.52 -9.73 12.81
C SER A 39 -5.94 -9.36 12.36
N ILE A 40 -6.36 -9.83 11.18
CA ILE A 40 -7.77 -9.72 10.75
C ILE A 40 -8.73 -10.47 11.70
N TRP A 41 -8.23 -11.43 12.45
CA TRP A 41 -8.98 -12.19 13.44
C TRP A 41 -9.08 -11.49 14.82
N SER A 42 -9.11 -10.15 14.82
CA SER A 42 -9.22 -9.37 16.05
C SER A 42 -10.52 -9.65 16.78
N LEU A 43 -10.61 -9.21 18.05
CA LEU A 43 -11.81 -9.40 18.87
C LEU A 43 -13.09 -8.86 18.22
N ASN A 44 -13.01 -7.78 17.46
CA ASN A 44 -14.19 -7.20 16.79
C ASN A 44 -14.73 -8.16 15.71
N PHE A 45 -13.85 -8.71 14.88
CA PHE A 45 -14.25 -9.70 13.87
C PHE A 45 -14.88 -10.94 14.52
N VAL A 46 -14.28 -11.48 15.57
CA VAL A 46 -14.83 -12.62 16.32
C VAL A 46 -16.19 -12.29 16.92
N ARG A 47 -16.38 -11.07 17.44
CA ARG A 47 -17.67 -10.61 17.97
C ARG A 47 -18.74 -10.62 16.90
N ILE A 48 -18.50 -10.02 15.74
CA ILE A 48 -19.45 -9.99 14.61
C ILE A 48 -19.78 -11.41 14.14
N PHE A 49 -18.79 -12.27 13.99
CA PHE A 49 -19.01 -13.66 13.60
C PHE A 49 -19.92 -14.41 14.59
N ARG A 50 -19.74 -14.18 15.90
CA ARG A 50 -20.63 -14.75 16.94
C ARG A 50 -22.04 -14.21 16.82
N LEU A 51 -22.22 -12.90 16.57
CA LEU A 51 -23.54 -12.30 16.39
C LEU A 51 -24.27 -12.93 15.20
N ILE A 52 -23.61 -13.03 14.04
CA ILE A 52 -24.17 -13.68 12.85
C ILE A 52 -24.61 -15.12 13.16
N ARG A 53 -23.75 -15.89 13.81
CA ARG A 53 -24.03 -17.29 14.13
C ARG A 53 -25.19 -17.46 15.11
N ASN A 54 -25.35 -16.55 16.03
CA ASN A 54 -26.41 -16.61 17.05
C ASN A 54 -27.74 -16.02 16.56
N GLY A 55 -27.84 -15.60 15.29
CA GLY A 55 -29.09 -15.11 14.70
C GLY A 55 -29.58 -13.77 15.23
N HIS A 56 -28.71 -12.97 15.87
CA HIS A 56 -29.07 -11.61 16.27
C HIS A 56 -29.21 -10.70 15.05
N ASN A 57 -30.18 -9.78 15.07
CA ASN A 57 -30.29 -8.73 14.08
C ASN A 57 -29.08 -7.81 14.21
N LEU A 58 -28.27 -7.75 13.15
CA LEU A 58 -27.13 -6.85 13.05
C LEU A 58 -27.61 -5.46 12.62
N ILE A 59 -27.05 -4.43 13.22
CA ILE A 59 -27.26 -3.04 12.85
C ILE A 59 -26.05 -2.51 12.12
N GLU A 60 -26.17 -1.38 11.41
CA GLU A 60 -25.12 -0.78 10.59
C GLU A 60 -23.81 -0.57 11.36
N SER A 61 -23.90 -0.18 12.64
CA SER A 61 -22.70 0.01 13.47
C SER A 61 -21.89 -1.29 13.70
N ASP A 62 -22.53 -2.45 13.67
CA ASP A 62 -21.83 -3.74 13.82
C ASP A 62 -21.00 -4.05 12.56
N PHE A 63 -21.56 -3.75 11.38
CA PHE A 63 -20.84 -3.89 10.10
C PHE A 63 -19.66 -2.93 10.02
N LEU A 64 -19.87 -1.64 10.32
CA LEU A 64 -18.81 -0.64 10.32
C LEU A 64 -17.63 -1.01 11.24
N GLN A 65 -17.91 -1.55 12.43
CA GLN A 65 -16.86 -2.01 13.34
C GLN A 65 -16.09 -3.22 12.81
N ALA A 66 -16.75 -4.13 12.09
CA ALA A 66 -16.08 -5.26 11.46
C ALA A 66 -15.22 -4.83 10.28
N GLU A 67 -15.74 -3.94 9.44
CA GLU A 67 -15.03 -3.39 8.27
C GLU A 67 -13.77 -2.63 8.66
N GLU A 68 -13.79 -1.90 9.76
CA GLU A 68 -12.61 -1.17 10.25
C GLU A 68 -11.42 -2.10 10.52
N VAL A 69 -11.67 -3.30 11.03
CA VAL A 69 -10.63 -4.32 11.27
C VAL A 69 -10.11 -4.92 9.97
N LEU A 70 -10.94 -4.98 8.94
CA LEU A 70 -10.59 -5.52 7.63
C LEU A 70 -9.88 -4.51 6.72
N LYS A 71 -9.81 -3.24 7.12
CA LYS A 71 -9.09 -2.24 6.35
C LYS A 71 -7.60 -2.54 6.30
N PRO A 72 -6.98 -2.44 5.12
CA PRO A 72 -5.53 -2.61 5.00
C PRO A 72 -4.79 -1.52 5.77
N ILE A 73 -3.66 -1.89 6.33
CA ILE A 73 -2.74 -0.95 6.95
C ILE A 73 -1.80 -0.42 5.88
N LEU A 74 -1.65 0.90 5.86
CA LEU A 74 -0.69 1.59 4.99
C LEU A 74 0.67 1.64 5.67
N VAL A 75 1.63 0.85 5.19
CA VAL A 75 3.01 0.87 5.69
C VAL A 75 3.78 1.94 4.93
N PRO A 76 4.28 2.98 5.61
CA PRO A 76 5.07 4.02 4.97
C PRO A 76 6.44 3.48 4.55
N THR A 77 6.91 3.89 3.39
CA THR A 77 8.21 3.48 2.86
C THR A 77 9.26 4.59 2.91
N GLY A 78 8.82 5.85 3.08
CA GLY A 78 9.71 7.01 3.09
C GLY A 78 10.39 7.28 1.75
N ILE A 79 9.89 6.70 0.67
CA ILE A 79 10.41 6.93 -0.68
C ILE A 79 9.33 7.45 -1.60
N LYS A 80 9.75 8.15 -2.63
CA LYS A 80 8.95 8.56 -3.78
C LYS A 80 9.66 8.14 -5.06
N ALA A 81 8.95 8.00 -6.17
CA ALA A 81 9.49 7.55 -7.44
C ALA A 81 9.23 8.57 -8.54
N TYR A 82 10.30 9.05 -9.17
CA TYR A 82 10.24 9.80 -10.41
C TYR A 82 10.44 8.85 -11.61
N MET A 83 9.57 8.95 -12.59
CA MET A 83 9.64 8.16 -13.82
C MET A 83 9.05 8.96 -15.00
N PRO A 84 9.41 8.66 -16.26
CA PRO A 84 8.78 9.21 -17.47
C PRO A 84 7.27 8.87 -17.51
N GLU A 85 6.52 9.63 -18.32
CA GLU A 85 5.07 9.46 -18.47
C GLU A 85 4.65 8.15 -19.19
N ASP A 86 5.59 7.47 -19.84
CA ASP A 86 5.39 6.16 -20.46
C ASP A 86 5.79 4.98 -19.56
N GLU A 87 6.09 5.26 -18.29
CA GLU A 87 6.47 4.27 -17.30
C GLU A 87 5.54 4.28 -16.09
N VAL A 88 5.41 3.13 -15.45
CA VAL A 88 4.65 2.92 -14.22
C VAL A 88 5.47 2.08 -13.25
N LEU A 89 5.38 2.40 -11.96
CA LEU A 89 5.96 1.56 -10.91
C LEU A 89 4.88 0.62 -10.36
N ILE A 90 5.08 -0.66 -10.57
CA ILE A 90 4.24 -1.73 -10.02
C ILE A 90 4.81 -2.19 -8.67
N LEU A 91 4.00 -2.15 -7.64
CA LEU A 91 4.30 -2.73 -6.33
C LEU A 91 3.72 -4.13 -6.24
N ALA A 92 4.58 -5.10 -6.02
CA ALA A 92 4.19 -6.51 -5.86
C ALA A 92 4.55 -7.04 -4.49
N ASN A 93 3.82 -8.06 -4.03
CA ASN A 93 4.17 -8.75 -2.80
C ASN A 93 5.47 -9.54 -2.96
N ARG A 94 6.20 -9.68 -1.87
CA ARG A 94 7.35 -10.60 -1.81
C ARG A 94 6.85 -12.01 -1.48
N SER A 95 7.38 -13.02 -2.16
CA SER A 95 7.00 -14.43 -1.94
C SER A 95 7.11 -14.85 -0.47
N SER A 96 8.12 -14.34 0.24
CA SER A 96 8.31 -14.64 1.67
C SER A 96 7.24 -14.05 2.58
N ASN A 97 6.57 -12.98 2.19
CA ASN A 97 5.51 -12.37 3.00
C ASN A 97 4.32 -13.31 3.15
N THR A 98 3.82 -13.83 2.03
CA THR A 98 2.68 -14.76 2.06
C THR A 98 3.07 -16.07 2.74
N PHE A 99 4.21 -16.64 2.35
CA PHE A 99 4.59 -17.99 2.80
C PHE A 99 5.04 -18.06 4.26
N LYS A 100 5.77 -17.04 4.76
CA LYS A 100 6.38 -17.08 6.10
C LYS A 100 5.72 -16.17 7.12
N ARG A 101 4.99 -15.15 6.67
CA ARG A 101 4.52 -14.05 7.53
C ARG A 101 3.01 -13.86 7.53
N ASN A 102 2.27 -14.63 6.74
CA ASN A 102 0.83 -14.47 6.56
C ASN A 102 0.42 -13.02 6.21
N LEU A 103 1.25 -12.36 5.40
CA LEU A 103 1.07 -10.98 4.99
C LEU A 103 0.71 -10.93 3.51
N SER A 104 -0.39 -10.28 3.16
CA SER A 104 -0.80 -10.08 1.78
C SER A 104 -0.90 -8.61 1.42
N LEU A 105 -0.81 -8.32 0.11
CA LEU A 105 -1.23 -7.05 -0.47
C LEU A 105 -2.66 -7.24 -0.98
N PRO A 106 -3.67 -6.64 -0.33
CA PRO A 106 -5.08 -6.91 -0.66
C PRO A 106 -5.49 -6.37 -2.03
N ASN A 107 -4.80 -5.37 -2.54
CA ASN A 107 -4.99 -4.83 -3.89
C ASN A 107 -4.32 -5.68 -5.00
N GLY A 108 -3.71 -6.82 -4.66
CA GLY A 108 -2.94 -7.67 -5.58
C GLY A 108 -1.63 -7.02 -5.98
N ILE A 109 -1.70 -5.90 -6.70
CA ILE A 109 -0.58 -5.03 -7.05
C ILE A 109 -0.91 -3.57 -6.70
N GLY A 110 0.09 -2.79 -6.37
CA GLY A 110 -0.02 -1.32 -6.30
C GLY A 110 0.43 -0.72 -7.63
N VAL A 111 -0.31 0.25 -8.12
CA VAL A 111 0.04 1.01 -9.33
C VAL A 111 0.42 2.42 -8.91
N ILE A 112 1.65 2.81 -9.17
CA ILE A 112 2.17 4.16 -8.89
C ILE A 112 2.47 4.84 -10.21
N ASP A 113 1.62 5.78 -10.56
CA ASP A 113 1.73 6.54 -11.80
C ASP A 113 2.79 7.65 -11.72
N SER A 114 3.27 8.11 -12.85
CA SER A 114 4.31 9.15 -12.93
C SER A 114 3.87 10.47 -12.29
N ASP A 115 2.59 10.83 -12.39
CA ASP A 115 2.00 12.05 -11.81
C ASP A 115 1.79 11.99 -10.28
N TYR A 116 2.08 10.84 -9.65
CA TYR A 116 2.03 10.72 -8.19
C TYR A 116 3.24 11.39 -7.52
N TYR A 117 4.34 11.55 -8.24
CA TYR A 117 5.55 12.19 -7.74
C TYR A 117 5.31 13.64 -7.33
N ASN A 118 5.79 14.03 -6.15
CA ASN A 118 5.65 15.38 -5.60
C ASN A 118 4.20 15.90 -5.51
N ASN A 119 3.19 15.03 -5.41
CA ASN A 119 1.84 15.51 -5.21
C ASN A 119 1.72 16.35 -3.92
N PRO A 120 0.79 17.33 -3.87
CA PRO A 120 0.74 18.32 -2.79
C PRO A 120 0.40 17.75 -1.41
N ASN A 121 -0.25 16.59 -1.33
CA ASN A 121 -0.74 16.07 -0.05
C ASN A 121 0.31 15.26 0.73
N ASN A 122 1.19 14.53 0.05
CA ASN A 122 2.17 13.67 0.71
C ASN A 122 3.54 13.61 0.01
N GLU A 123 3.85 14.59 -0.84
CA GLU A 123 5.09 14.68 -1.61
C GLU A 123 5.35 13.45 -2.53
N GLY A 124 4.33 12.64 -2.78
CA GLY A 124 4.46 11.40 -3.56
C GLY A 124 5.01 10.22 -2.76
N GLU A 125 4.91 10.23 -1.42
CA GLU A 125 5.32 9.09 -0.62
C GLU A 125 4.55 7.84 -0.98
N ILE A 126 5.28 6.77 -1.23
CA ILE A 126 4.75 5.46 -1.54
C ILE A 126 4.40 4.73 -0.26
N PHE A 127 3.18 4.18 -0.19
CA PHE A 127 2.73 3.32 0.89
C PHE A 127 2.45 1.92 0.35
N VAL A 128 2.77 0.92 1.15
CA VAL A 128 2.41 -0.47 0.84
C VAL A 128 1.17 -0.85 1.65
N GLN A 129 0.09 -1.21 0.97
CA GLN A 129 -1.12 -1.73 1.60
C GLN A 129 -0.89 -3.17 2.02
N VAL A 130 -1.14 -3.48 3.28
CA VAL A 130 -0.95 -4.84 3.80
C VAL A 130 -2.11 -5.29 4.68
N LEU A 131 -2.41 -6.60 4.60
CA LEU A 131 -3.29 -7.30 5.52
C LEU A 131 -2.52 -8.45 6.15
N ASN A 132 -2.66 -8.61 7.47
CA ASN A 132 -2.14 -9.76 8.21
C ASN A 132 -3.27 -10.75 8.45
N TYR A 133 -3.29 -11.84 7.66
CA TYR A 133 -4.27 -12.92 7.82
C TYR A 133 -3.80 -14.02 8.81
N GLY A 134 -2.65 -13.84 9.43
CA GLY A 134 -2.20 -14.67 10.56
C GLY A 134 -3.01 -14.39 11.83
N VAL A 135 -2.95 -15.32 12.77
CA VAL A 135 -3.73 -15.24 14.02
C VAL A 135 -3.14 -14.29 15.07
N ARG A 136 -1.91 -13.83 14.89
CA ARG A 136 -1.22 -12.92 15.81
C ARG A 136 -0.85 -11.61 15.11
N PRO A 137 -0.81 -10.48 15.84
CA PRO A 137 -0.25 -9.25 15.31
C PRO A 137 1.18 -9.46 14.80
N LEU A 138 1.50 -8.89 13.65
CA LEU A 138 2.82 -8.93 13.04
C LEU A 138 3.54 -7.61 13.27
N LYS A 139 4.72 -7.67 13.89
CA LYS A 139 5.59 -6.51 14.03
C LYS A 139 6.53 -6.44 12.84
N ILE A 140 6.54 -5.31 12.15
CA ILE A 140 7.47 -4.96 11.09
C ILE A 140 8.40 -3.88 11.63
N LYS A 141 9.70 -4.08 11.54
CA LYS A 141 10.69 -3.09 11.96
C LYS A 141 11.09 -2.19 10.80
N LYS A 142 11.56 -1.00 11.12
CA LYS A 142 12.24 -0.12 10.15
C LYS A 142 13.34 -0.90 9.42
N GLY A 143 13.44 -0.72 8.09
CA GLY A 143 14.39 -1.43 7.24
C GLY A 143 13.98 -2.86 6.86
N GLU A 144 12.85 -3.39 7.39
CA GLU A 144 12.34 -4.67 6.91
C GLU A 144 11.73 -4.55 5.52
N ARG A 145 12.10 -5.45 4.62
CA ARG A 145 11.58 -5.51 3.25
C ARG A 145 10.14 -6.01 3.24
N ILE A 146 9.23 -5.18 2.73
CA ILE A 146 7.78 -5.40 2.77
C ILE A 146 7.14 -5.58 1.41
N ALA A 147 7.78 -5.12 0.34
CA ALA A 147 7.30 -5.23 -1.03
C ALA A 147 8.48 -5.25 -1.99
N GLN A 148 8.19 -5.40 -3.28
CA GLN A 148 9.13 -5.17 -4.36
C GLN A 148 8.49 -4.28 -5.41
N GLY A 149 9.25 -3.36 -5.98
CA GLY A 149 8.84 -2.46 -7.04
C GLY A 149 9.46 -2.84 -8.37
N ILE A 150 8.69 -2.77 -9.44
CA ILE A 150 9.14 -3.06 -10.81
C ILE A 150 8.72 -1.90 -11.71
N PHE A 151 9.66 -1.24 -12.39
CA PHE A 151 9.35 -0.23 -13.40
C PHE A 151 9.01 -0.93 -14.72
N ILE A 152 7.90 -0.54 -15.33
CA ILE A 152 7.39 -1.13 -16.57
C ILE A 152 6.98 0.00 -17.51
N LYS A 153 7.34 -0.12 -18.80
CA LYS A 153 6.74 0.71 -19.86
C LYS A 153 5.34 0.19 -20.18
N TYR A 154 4.41 1.11 -20.42
CA TYR A 154 3.05 0.75 -20.80
C TYR A 154 2.63 1.39 -22.13
N LEU A 155 1.64 0.79 -22.77
CA LEU A 155 1.07 1.29 -24.00
C LEU A 155 -0.22 2.05 -23.70
N LYS A 156 -0.51 3.06 -24.52
CA LYS A 156 -1.79 3.79 -24.54
C LYS A 156 -2.65 3.29 -25.69
N THR A 157 -3.96 3.48 -25.59
CA THR A 157 -4.88 3.22 -26.72
C THR A 157 -4.72 4.31 -27.78
N ASP A 158 -5.08 3.99 -29.04
CA ASP A 158 -4.93 4.93 -30.16
C ASP A 158 -5.76 6.20 -29.97
N ASP A 159 -6.93 6.11 -29.32
CA ASP A 159 -7.83 7.22 -29.02
C ASP A 159 -7.73 7.68 -27.56
N ASP A 160 -6.55 7.61 -26.95
CA ASP A 160 -6.36 7.99 -25.54
C ASP A 160 -6.65 9.48 -25.32
N GLN A 161 -7.69 9.76 -24.54
CA GLN A 161 -8.08 11.12 -24.14
C GLN A 161 -8.15 11.20 -22.60
N PRO A 162 -7.02 11.46 -21.93
CA PRO A 162 -7.00 11.55 -20.49
C PRO A 162 -7.82 12.75 -20.01
N ILE A 163 -8.48 12.58 -18.85
CA ILE A 163 -9.16 13.71 -18.22
C ILE A 163 -8.06 14.62 -17.64
N GLU A 164 -8.05 15.87 -18.06
CA GLU A 164 -7.14 16.90 -17.55
C GLU A 164 -7.50 17.22 -16.09
N SER A 165 -6.93 16.46 -15.17
CA SER A 165 -7.07 16.69 -13.73
C SER A 165 -5.74 16.51 -13.04
N GLN A 166 -5.38 17.45 -12.18
CA GLN A 166 -4.18 17.31 -11.36
C GLN A 166 -4.42 16.26 -10.27
N ARG A 167 -3.50 15.31 -10.14
CA ARG A 167 -3.53 14.35 -9.04
C ARG A 167 -3.21 15.05 -7.71
N LEU A 168 -4.12 14.99 -6.76
CA LEU A 168 -3.93 15.59 -5.44
C LEU A 168 -3.36 14.60 -4.42
N SER A 169 -3.72 13.31 -4.54
CA SER A 169 -3.21 12.24 -3.67
C SER A 169 -3.48 10.87 -4.29
N GLY A 170 -3.16 9.79 -3.54
CA GLY A 170 -3.50 8.41 -3.90
C GLY A 170 -4.82 7.93 -3.27
N PHE A 171 -5.07 6.62 -3.33
CA PHE A 171 -6.17 5.91 -2.65
C PHE A 171 -7.59 6.45 -2.93
N GLY A 172 -7.89 6.74 -4.20
CA GLY A 172 -9.22 7.13 -4.65
C GLY A 172 -9.51 8.63 -4.65
N SER A 173 -8.50 9.48 -4.55
CA SER A 173 -8.67 10.95 -4.61
C SER A 173 -9.24 11.46 -5.93
N THR A 174 -9.07 10.71 -7.02
CA THR A 174 -9.58 11.06 -8.36
C THR A 174 -11.08 10.74 -8.55
N GLY A 175 -11.69 9.97 -7.67
CA GLY A 175 -13.09 9.51 -7.80
C GLY A 175 -14.14 10.34 -7.05
N LYS A 176 -13.77 11.31 -6.21
CA LYS A 176 -14.75 12.14 -5.50
C LYS A 176 -15.13 13.38 -6.30
N LYS A 177 -15.99 13.21 -7.32
CA LYS A 177 -16.92 14.28 -7.70
C LYS A 177 -18.01 14.30 -6.63
N GLY A 178 -18.19 15.47 -5.97
CA GLY A 178 -19.12 15.68 -4.90
C GLY A 178 -20.50 15.10 -5.20
N GLY A 179 -20.90 14.13 -4.40
CA GLY A 179 -22.29 13.79 -4.21
C GLY A 179 -22.85 14.73 -3.16
N LYS A 180 -23.88 15.47 -3.56
CA LYS A 180 -24.76 16.22 -2.67
C LYS A 180 -25.47 15.26 -1.72
#